data_f84f76b1ff5edd1e7cc9e879404f925b
#
_entry.id   f84f76b1ff5edd1e7cc9e879404f925b
#
_cell.length_a   1.000
_cell.length_b   1.000
_cell.length_c   1.000
_cell.angle_alpha   90.00
_cell.angle_beta   90.00
_cell.angle_gamma   90.00
#
_symmetry.space_group_name_H-M   'P 1'
#
loop_
_entity.id
_entity.type
_entity.pdbx_description
1 polymer ?
#
loop_
_entity_poly.entity_id
_entity_poly.type
_entity_poly.pdbx_seq_one_letter_code
_entity_poly.pdbx_strand_id
1 'polypeptide(L)'
;MATWKASRVAEGAVNNIQVDAGVFLKGTGFDPTNPTLFDDADILITTTGSPSINCVPSTSDWFADVNGAPNNSAEGKHVDSWDCSLGGTALDIDEARLALYLGSSKATEDGLGIKPKFQYDLADFKDIWALFDMADPTKLFAVKLKKAINTAGLAFSASKNGKGQTNFTFTGHASMSDPEDVPMEFYILEKVGDDPTEYEYTAVSPVGTENPKEEGWYVLNGDRYILTQDVAVDSNKTYYERTEANA
;
A
#
# COMPACT_ATOMS: atom_id res chain seq x y z
N MET A 1 -23.65 -33.86 -27.01
CA MET A 1 -23.50 -32.52 -27.66
C MET A 1 -22.76 -31.61 -26.71
N ALA A 2 -21.61 -31.10 -27.10
CA ALA A 2 -20.87 -30.14 -26.28
C ALA A 2 -21.60 -28.80 -26.33
N THR A 3 -22.13 -28.35 -25.20
CA THR A 3 -22.75 -27.04 -25.07
C THR A 3 -21.66 -25.97 -25.06
N TRP A 4 -21.63 -25.14 -26.08
CA TRP A 4 -20.78 -23.97 -26.12
C TRP A 4 -21.24 -22.96 -25.05
N LYS A 5 -20.39 -22.71 -24.04
CA LYS A 5 -20.55 -21.60 -23.13
C LYS A 5 -19.51 -20.54 -23.49
N ALA A 6 -19.95 -19.36 -23.92
CA ALA A 6 -19.07 -18.21 -24.20
C ALA A 6 -18.50 -17.59 -22.94
N SER A 7 -19.26 -17.62 -21.83
CA SER A 7 -18.79 -17.14 -20.54
C SER A 7 -18.12 -18.27 -19.75
N ARG A 8 -16.81 -18.16 -19.54
CA ARG A 8 -16.03 -19.07 -18.71
C ARG A 8 -15.18 -18.26 -17.74
N VAL A 9 -15.09 -18.74 -16.53
CA VAL A 9 -14.11 -18.23 -15.55
C VAL A 9 -12.82 -19.02 -15.79
N ALA A 10 -11.69 -18.32 -15.89
CA ALA A 10 -10.39 -18.97 -16.01
C ALA A 10 -10.10 -19.80 -14.74
N GLU A 11 -9.37 -20.90 -14.90
CA GLU A 11 -8.92 -21.71 -13.77
C GLU A 11 -8.09 -20.84 -12.82
N GLY A 12 -8.38 -20.93 -11.52
CA GLY A 12 -7.71 -20.11 -10.50
C GLY A 12 -8.13 -18.63 -10.44
N ALA A 13 -9.00 -18.15 -11.34
CA ALA A 13 -9.41 -16.73 -11.35
C ALA A 13 -10.10 -16.31 -10.04
N VAL A 14 -10.80 -17.21 -9.37
CA VAL A 14 -11.47 -16.92 -8.09
C VAL A 14 -10.45 -16.54 -7.02
N ASN A 15 -9.30 -17.20 -6.99
CA ASN A 15 -8.24 -16.95 -6.01
C ASN A 15 -7.55 -15.58 -6.23
N ASN A 16 -7.65 -15.03 -7.43
CA ASN A 16 -7.04 -13.76 -7.79
C ASN A 16 -8.03 -12.56 -7.69
N ILE A 17 -9.22 -12.77 -7.16
CA ILE A 17 -10.19 -11.70 -6.94
C ILE A 17 -9.80 -10.93 -5.68
N GLN A 18 -9.76 -9.60 -5.78
CA GLN A 18 -9.69 -8.73 -4.62
C GLN A 18 -11.05 -8.74 -3.92
N VAL A 19 -11.08 -8.96 -2.60
CA VAL A 19 -12.34 -9.20 -1.87
C VAL A 19 -12.68 -8.16 -0.83
N ASP A 20 -11.72 -7.37 -0.35
CA ASP A 20 -12.00 -6.43 0.74
C ASP A 20 -11.43 -5.03 0.48
N ALA A 21 -11.96 -4.07 1.23
CA ALA A 21 -11.47 -2.70 1.23
C ALA A 21 -10.09 -2.64 1.90
N GLY A 22 -9.13 -1.99 1.21
CA GLY A 22 -7.75 -1.96 1.67
C GLY A 22 -7.49 -1.01 2.83
N VAL A 23 -6.32 -1.15 3.42
CA VAL A 23 -5.75 -0.24 4.40
C VAL A 23 -4.69 0.65 3.76
N PHE A 24 -4.62 1.92 4.17
CA PHE A 24 -3.60 2.86 3.72
C PHE A 24 -2.56 3.05 4.82
N LEU A 25 -1.28 2.83 4.46
CA LEU A 25 -0.15 2.90 5.37
C LEU A 25 0.84 3.99 4.96
N LYS A 26 1.63 4.46 5.91
CA LYS A 26 2.79 5.32 5.65
C LYS A 26 3.80 4.59 4.76
N GLY A 27 4.56 5.35 3.98
CA GLY A 27 5.58 4.79 3.09
C GLY A 27 6.66 3.95 3.76
N THR A 28 6.91 4.22 5.04
CA THR A 28 7.85 3.46 5.89
C THR A 28 7.18 2.35 6.70
N GLY A 29 5.84 2.29 6.70
CA GLY A 29 5.06 1.37 7.52
C GLY A 29 4.83 0.00 6.89
N PHE A 30 5.40 -0.27 5.71
CA PHE A 30 5.25 -1.56 5.05
C PHE A 30 6.52 -1.94 4.29
N ASP A 31 6.95 -3.17 4.47
CA ASP A 31 8.07 -3.78 3.76
C ASP A 31 7.57 -4.93 2.87
N PRO A 32 7.65 -4.81 1.54
CA PRO A 32 7.20 -5.86 0.64
C PRO A 32 8.02 -7.17 0.74
N THR A 33 9.20 -7.12 1.34
CA THR A 33 10.00 -8.32 1.61
C THR A 33 9.52 -9.08 2.84
N ASN A 34 8.73 -8.43 3.70
CA ASN A 34 8.10 -9.04 4.87
C ASN A 34 6.64 -8.55 5.02
N PRO A 35 5.73 -8.99 4.14
CA PRO A 35 4.41 -8.42 3.98
C PRO A 35 3.43 -8.68 5.14
N THR A 36 3.82 -9.40 6.17
CA THR A 36 2.96 -9.69 7.33
C THR A 36 3.09 -8.67 8.46
N LEU A 37 4.08 -7.77 8.37
CA LEU A 37 4.42 -6.83 9.43
C LEU A 37 4.03 -5.41 9.05
N PHE A 38 2.93 -4.92 9.59
CA PHE A 38 2.70 -3.49 9.76
C PHE A 38 2.07 -3.23 11.12
N ASP A 39 2.44 -2.10 11.72
CA ASP A 39 1.91 -1.67 13.02
C ASP A 39 0.63 -0.85 12.78
N ASP A 40 -0.34 -0.95 13.70
CA ASP A 40 -1.53 -0.10 13.71
C ASP A 40 -1.17 1.40 13.73
N ALA A 41 -0.02 1.75 14.31
CA ALA A 41 0.50 3.12 14.32
C ALA A 41 0.92 3.64 12.93
N ASP A 42 1.08 2.75 11.95
CA ASP A 42 1.41 3.10 10.57
C ASP A 42 0.20 3.24 9.68
N ILE A 43 -0.99 2.91 10.17
CA ILE A 43 -2.26 3.15 9.47
C ILE A 43 -2.49 4.65 9.34
N LEU A 44 -2.51 5.13 8.10
CA LEU A 44 -2.74 6.54 7.79
C LEU A 44 -4.21 6.91 7.87
N ILE A 45 -5.09 6.04 7.37
CA ILE A 45 -6.50 6.39 7.10
C ILE A 45 -7.38 5.18 7.35
N THR A 46 -8.44 5.39 8.13
CA THR A 46 -9.56 4.44 8.22
C THR A 46 -10.56 4.76 7.13
N THR A 47 -10.74 3.85 6.19
CA THR A 47 -11.58 4.07 5.01
C THR A 47 -12.97 3.45 5.15
N THR A 48 -13.88 3.92 4.29
CA THR A 48 -15.18 3.30 4.05
C THR A 48 -15.44 3.21 2.56
N GLY A 49 -16.19 2.22 2.14
CA GLY A 49 -16.49 1.98 0.72
C GLY A 49 -15.28 1.39 -0.01
N SER A 50 -15.29 1.47 -1.33
CA SER A 50 -14.24 0.91 -2.18
C SER A 50 -13.21 1.98 -2.53
N PRO A 51 -11.93 1.82 -2.15
CA PRO A 51 -10.88 2.68 -2.65
C PRO A 51 -10.69 2.52 -4.16
N SER A 52 -10.19 3.55 -4.80
CA SER A 52 -9.90 3.57 -6.23
C SER A 52 -8.40 3.66 -6.49
N ILE A 53 -7.95 2.91 -7.48
CA ILE A 53 -6.57 2.93 -7.98
C ILE A 53 -6.65 3.33 -9.45
N ASN A 54 -5.94 4.39 -9.83
CA ASN A 54 -5.83 4.82 -11.20
C ASN A 54 -4.35 4.92 -11.58
N CYS A 55 -4.00 4.36 -12.72
CA CYS A 55 -2.67 4.49 -13.32
C CYS A 55 -2.89 4.56 -14.84
N VAL A 56 -2.94 5.77 -15.37
CA VAL A 56 -3.37 6.05 -16.75
C VAL A 56 -2.21 6.68 -17.52
N PRO A 57 -1.79 6.09 -18.67
CA PRO A 57 -0.77 6.70 -19.51
C PRO A 57 -1.34 7.88 -20.31
N SER A 58 -0.60 8.96 -20.36
CA SER A 58 -0.73 9.97 -21.41
C SER A 58 0.16 9.58 -22.58
N THR A 59 -0.40 9.49 -23.78
CA THR A 59 0.33 9.00 -24.94
C THR A 59 0.27 9.98 -26.09
N SER A 60 1.38 10.08 -26.83
CA SER A 60 1.46 10.80 -28.11
C SER A 60 1.72 9.84 -29.28
N ASP A 61 1.51 10.31 -30.50
CA ASP A 61 1.82 9.59 -31.72
C ASP A 61 2.86 10.40 -32.51
N TRP A 62 4.09 9.91 -32.55
CA TRP A 62 5.19 10.58 -33.23
C TRP A 62 5.08 10.55 -34.75
N PHE A 63 4.26 9.66 -35.30
CA PHE A 63 3.99 9.56 -36.73
C PHE A 63 2.68 10.24 -37.12
N ALA A 64 2.02 10.95 -36.19
CA ALA A 64 0.93 11.81 -36.55
C ALA A 64 1.38 12.80 -37.61
N ASP A 65 0.58 12.93 -38.68
CA ASP A 65 0.83 13.85 -39.81
C ASP A 65 2.09 13.56 -40.65
N VAL A 66 2.73 12.40 -40.50
CA VAL A 66 3.83 11.98 -41.38
C VAL A 66 3.27 11.37 -42.67
N ASN A 67 3.62 11.97 -43.81
CA ASN A 67 3.17 11.47 -45.13
C ASN A 67 3.63 10.04 -45.38
N GLY A 68 2.67 9.13 -45.61
CA GLY A 68 2.93 7.74 -45.88
C GLY A 68 2.93 6.84 -44.63
N ALA A 69 2.91 7.39 -43.42
CA ALA A 69 2.71 6.62 -42.22
C ALA A 69 1.23 6.35 -42.01
N PRO A 70 0.83 5.13 -41.59
CA PRO A 70 -0.55 4.86 -41.20
C PRO A 70 -0.85 5.59 -39.89
N ASN A 71 -2.02 6.22 -39.82
CA ASN A 71 -2.49 6.85 -38.59
C ASN A 71 -2.63 5.81 -37.49
N ASN A 72 -2.20 6.17 -36.28
CA ASN A 72 -2.30 5.34 -35.09
C ASN A 72 -1.51 4.00 -35.21
N SER A 73 -0.32 4.06 -35.78
CA SER A 73 0.57 2.89 -35.83
C SER A 73 1.12 2.57 -34.44
N ALA A 74 1.35 1.27 -34.18
CA ALA A 74 1.91 0.83 -32.90
C ALA A 74 3.34 1.37 -32.69
N GLU A 75 4.10 1.47 -33.76
CA GLU A 75 5.50 1.94 -33.75
C GLU A 75 5.62 3.45 -33.44
N GLY A 76 4.56 4.21 -33.71
CA GLY A 76 4.51 5.65 -33.43
C GLY A 76 4.06 6.01 -32.03
N LYS A 77 3.52 5.04 -31.26
CA LYS A 77 3.01 5.32 -29.92
C LYS A 77 4.15 5.51 -28.93
N HIS A 78 4.06 6.62 -28.22
CA HIS A 78 4.96 6.96 -27.11
C HIS A 78 4.16 7.29 -25.86
N VAL A 79 4.65 6.86 -24.70
CA VAL A 79 4.08 7.25 -23.39
C VAL A 79 4.82 8.50 -22.91
N ASP A 80 4.10 9.58 -22.75
CA ASP A 80 4.67 10.87 -22.36
C ASP A 80 4.75 10.99 -20.81
N SER A 81 3.73 10.49 -20.13
CA SER A 81 3.63 10.53 -18.66
C SER A 81 2.63 9.49 -18.15
N TRP A 82 2.64 9.28 -16.85
CA TRP A 82 1.67 8.46 -16.15
C TRP A 82 0.94 9.28 -15.09
N ASP A 83 -0.39 9.29 -15.15
CA ASP A 83 -1.25 9.85 -14.10
C ASP A 83 -1.63 8.75 -13.12
N CYS A 84 -0.98 8.76 -11.96
CA CYS A 84 -1.16 7.73 -10.93
C CYS A 84 -1.84 8.33 -9.71
N SER A 85 -2.93 7.71 -9.25
CA SER A 85 -3.63 8.18 -8.05
C SER A 85 -4.28 7.05 -7.26
N LEU A 86 -4.40 7.28 -5.95
CA LEU A 86 -5.15 6.48 -5.00
C LEU A 86 -6.24 7.34 -4.38
N GLY A 87 -7.50 6.91 -4.46
CA GLY A 87 -8.63 7.63 -3.93
C GLY A 87 -9.48 6.81 -2.98
N GLY A 88 -10.28 7.49 -2.18
CA GLY A 88 -11.19 6.83 -1.25
C GLY A 88 -11.96 7.80 -0.37
N THR A 89 -12.72 7.24 0.56
CA THR A 89 -13.47 7.99 1.56
C THR A 89 -12.98 7.61 2.95
N ALA A 90 -12.53 8.60 3.69
CA ALA A 90 -12.03 8.48 5.06
C ALA A 90 -13.14 8.75 6.08
N LEU A 91 -13.06 8.08 7.22
CA LEU A 91 -13.97 8.24 8.36
C LEU A 91 -13.35 8.99 9.53
N ASP A 92 -12.03 8.96 9.62
CA ASP A 92 -11.30 9.52 10.75
C ASP A 92 -10.75 10.92 10.42
N ILE A 93 -10.71 11.75 11.44
CA ILE A 93 -10.21 13.10 11.37
C ILE A 93 -9.47 13.44 12.67
N ASP A 94 -8.18 13.69 12.55
CA ASP A 94 -7.33 14.26 13.59
C ASP A 94 -6.40 15.29 12.97
N GLU A 95 -5.56 15.94 13.74
CA GLU A 95 -4.67 17.00 13.24
C GLU A 95 -3.71 16.49 12.16
N ALA A 96 -3.12 15.30 12.34
CA ALA A 96 -2.19 14.71 11.38
C ALA A 96 -2.88 14.32 10.08
N ARG A 97 -4.08 13.73 10.18
CA ARG A 97 -4.89 13.35 9.03
C ARG A 97 -5.48 14.56 8.31
N LEU A 98 -5.87 15.59 9.09
CA LEU A 98 -6.33 16.85 8.51
C LEU A 98 -5.20 17.52 7.70
N ALA A 99 -3.96 17.49 8.18
CA ALA A 99 -2.80 17.96 7.43
C ALA A 99 -2.60 17.17 6.13
N LEU A 100 -2.77 15.85 6.19
CA LEU A 100 -2.68 14.96 5.02
C LEU A 100 -3.77 15.26 3.99
N TYR A 101 -5.01 15.47 4.43
CA TYR A 101 -6.15 15.79 3.52
C TYR A 101 -6.04 17.18 2.91
N LEU A 102 -5.43 18.14 3.60
CA LEU A 102 -5.13 19.46 3.01
C LEU A 102 -4.01 19.40 1.97
N GLY A 103 -3.20 18.36 1.98
CA GLY A 103 -2.05 18.18 1.10
C GLY A 103 -0.89 19.09 1.46
N SER A 104 -1.12 20.38 1.62
CA SER A 104 -0.10 21.35 2.01
C SER A 104 -0.64 22.25 3.12
N SER A 105 -0.05 22.15 4.31
CA SER A 105 -0.53 22.85 5.50
C SER A 105 0.61 23.31 6.40
N LYS A 106 0.30 24.24 7.29
CA LYS A 106 1.19 24.68 8.36
C LYS A 106 0.40 24.95 9.63
N ALA A 107 1.04 24.88 10.77
CA ALA A 107 0.43 25.25 12.03
C ALA A 107 -0.04 26.72 12.02
N THR A 108 -1.14 26.99 12.74
CA THR A 108 -1.59 28.36 13.03
C THR A 108 -0.61 29.05 13.98
N GLU A 109 -0.67 30.37 14.07
CA GLU A 109 0.29 31.15 14.88
C GLU A 109 0.12 30.91 16.39
N ASP A 110 -1.07 30.52 16.79
CA ASP A 110 -1.40 30.15 18.18
C ASP A 110 -1.06 28.67 18.50
N GLY A 111 -0.67 27.88 17.49
CA GLY A 111 -0.35 26.46 17.64
C GLY A 111 -1.54 25.55 17.93
N LEU A 112 -2.77 26.08 17.87
CA LEU A 112 -3.99 25.32 18.19
C LEU A 112 -4.64 24.64 16.97
N GLY A 113 -4.11 24.87 15.78
CA GLY A 113 -4.69 24.31 14.56
C GLY A 113 -3.74 24.35 13.37
N ILE A 114 -4.26 23.96 12.23
CA ILE A 114 -3.54 23.97 10.95
C ILE A 114 -4.28 24.80 9.91
N LYS A 115 -3.52 25.41 9.01
CA LYS A 115 -4.05 26.19 7.89
C LYS A 115 -3.35 25.80 6.58
N PRO A 116 -4.03 25.88 5.43
CA PRO A 116 -3.40 25.69 4.12
C PRO A 116 -2.26 26.68 3.88
N LYS A 117 -1.25 26.28 3.13
CA LYS A 117 -0.16 27.15 2.65
C LYS A 117 -0.18 27.22 1.12
N PHE A 118 0.38 28.29 0.55
CA PHE A 118 0.36 28.52 -0.91
C PHE A 118 1.42 27.76 -1.69
N GLN A 119 2.40 27.18 -1.02
CA GLN A 119 3.50 26.45 -1.67
C GLN A 119 3.62 25.06 -1.08
N TYR A 120 3.90 24.10 -1.94
CA TYR A 120 4.28 22.75 -1.52
C TYR A 120 5.77 22.74 -1.16
N ASP A 121 6.08 22.08 -0.06
CA ASP A 121 7.44 21.70 0.28
C ASP A 121 7.68 20.24 -0.14
N LEU A 122 8.93 19.87 -0.40
CA LEU A 122 9.23 18.45 -0.71
C LEU A 122 8.83 17.50 0.43
N ALA A 123 8.79 18.00 1.66
CA ALA A 123 8.33 17.23 2.83
C ALA A 123 6.82 16.96 2.87
N ASP A 124 6.03 17.68 2.07
CA ASP A 124 4.58 17.43 1.95
C ASP A 124 4.30 16.18 1.12
N PHE A 125 5.22 15.83 0.21
CA PHE A 125 5.11 14.64 -0.63
C PHE A 125 5.59 13.41 0.14
N LYS A 126 4.73 12.42 0.29
CA LYS A 126 5.00 11.21 1.07
C LYS A 126 4.69 9.98 0.25
N ASP A 127 5.48 8.94 0.45
CA ASP A 127 5.11 7.63 -0.09
C ASP A 127 3.93 7.08 0.72
N ILE A 128 3.01 6.42 0.02
CA ILE A 128 1.82 5.79 0.61
C ILE A 128 1.70 4.38 0.07
N TRP A 129 1.44 3.43 0.96
CA TRP A 129 1.03 2.09 0.61
C TRP A 129 -0.47 1.94 0.71
N ALA A 130 -1.05 1.17 -0.20
CA ALA A 130 -2.41 0.68 -0.10
C ALA A 130 -2.38 -0.85 -0.20
N LEU A 131 -2.91 -1.53 0.80
CA LEU A 131 -2.91 -2.99 0.90
C LEU A 131 -4.33 -3.50 0.77
N PHE A 132 -4.52 -4.56 0.01
CA PHE A 132 -5.83 -5.15 -0.29
C PHE A 132 -5.79 -6.66 -0.12
N ASP A 133 -6.76 -7.20 0.57
CA ASP A 133 -6.92 -8.63 0.68
C ASP A 133 -7.39 -9.25 -0.65
N MET A 134 -6.88 -10.44 -0.94
CA MET A 134 -7.28 -11.26 -2.07
C MET A 134 -8.17 -12.42 -1.60
N ALA A 135 -8.94 -12.99 -2.51
CA ALA A 135 -9.75 -14.19 -2.22
C ALA A 135 -8.89 -15.39 -1.80
N ASP A 136 -7.65 -15.43 -2.26
CA ASP A 136 -6.62 -16.33 -1.74
C ASP A 136 -6.05 -15.71 -0.45
N PRO A 137 -6.31 -16.31 0.73
CA PRO A 137 -5.87 -15.74 2.00
C PRO A 137 -4.35 -15.73 2.17
N THR A 138 -3.63 -16.47 1.33
CA THR A 138 -2.16 -16.50 1.34
C THR A 138 -1.53 -15.35 0.55
N LYS A 139 -2.35 -14.56 -0.16
CA LYS A 139 -1.87 -13.47 -1.01
C LYS A 139 -2.35 -12.11 -0.54
N LEU A 140 -1.54 -11.12 -0.85
CA LEU A 140 -1.80 -9.71 -0.59
C LEU A 140 -1.53 -8.91 -1.87
N PHE A 141 -2.47 -8.06 -2.26
CA PHE A 141 -2.23 -7.08 -3.30
C PHE A 141 -1.81 -5.76 -2.65
N ALA A 142 -0.62 -5.28 -2.97
CA ALA A 142 -0.08 -4.04 -2.43
C ALA A 142 0.25 -3.06 -3.56
N VAL A 143 -0.06 -1.80 -3.33
CA VAL A 143 0.22 -0.70 -4.26
C VAL A 143 1.01 0.36 -3.50
N LYS A 144 2.17 0.74 -4.04
CA LYS A 144 2.97 1.85 -3.55
C LYS A 144 2.76 3.06 -4.44
N LEU A 145 2.34 4.17 -3.86
CA LEU A 145 2.29 5.47 -4.53
C LEU A 145 3.43 6.34 -4.00
N LYS A 146 4.36 6.71 -4.89
CA LYS A 146 5.54 7.50 -4.54
C LYS A 146 5.23 8.99 -4.58
N LYS A 147 5.83 9.74 -3.67
CA LYS A 147 5.70 11.21 -3.61
C LYS A 147 4.27 11.67 -3.79
N ALA A 148 3.38 11.05 -3.03
CA ALA A 148 1.96 11.30 -3.05
C ALA A 148 1.60 12.57 -2.28
N ILE A 149 0.65 13.32 -2.82
CA ILE A 149 0.01 14.46 -2.16
C ILE A 149 -1.48 14.43 -2.47
N ASN A 150 -2.32 14.88 -1.53
CA ASN A 150 -3.74 14.99 -1.80
C ASN A 150 -4.03 16.19 -2.70
N THR A 151 -4.53 15.92 -3.90
CA THR A 151 -4.89 16.93 -4.90
C THR A 151 -6.37 17.29 -4.91
N ALA A 152 -7.23 16.47 -4.29
CA ALA A 152 -8.66 16.76 -4.17
C ALA A 152 -8.96 17.84 -3.13
N GLY A 153 -7.99 18.13 -2.25
CA GLY A 153 -8.23 19.02 -1.11
C GLY A 153 -9.12 18.37 -0.05
N LEU A 154 -9.50 19.17 0.95
CA LEU A 154 -10.38 18.73 2.03
C LEU A 154 -11.84 19.01 1.66
N ALA A 155 -12.64 17.97 1.50
CA ALA A 155 -14.08 18.05 1.38
C ALA A 155 -14.71 17.17 2.47
N PHE A 156 -15.28 17.79 3.49
CA PHE A 156 -15.89 17.09 4.63
C PHE A 156 -17.42 17.18 4.52
N SER A 157 -18.06 16.04 4.70
CA SER A 157 -19.51 15.96 4.80
C SER A 157 -19.94 15.29 6.10
N ALA A 158 -20.88 15.89 6.80
CA ALA A 158 -21.48 15.32 7.99
C ALA A 158 -23.00 15.29 7.85
N SER A 159 -23.63 14.22 8.30
CA SER A 159 -25.08 14.09 8.31
C SER A 159 -25.60 13.87 9.74
N LYS A 160 -26.81 14.33 10.00
CA LYS A 160 -27.48 14.04 11.27
C LYS A 160 -27.67 12.52 11.40
N ASN A 161 -27.14 11.93 12.46
CA ASN A 161 -27.14 10.50 12.72
C ASN A 161 -26.29 9.65 11.75
N GLY A 162 -25.41 10.27 10.93
CA GLY A 162 -24.47 9.59 10.06
C GLY A 162 -23.02 9.80 10.49
N LYS A 163 -22.12 9.01 9.90
CA LYS A 163 -20.68 9.19 10.07
C LYS A 163 -20.21 10.38 9.23
N GLY A 164 -19.31 11.19 9.76
CA GLY A 164 -18.57 12.17 8.98
C GLY A 164 -17.71 11.46 7.93
N GLN A 165 -17.59 12.03 6.74
CA GLN A 165 -16.84 11.45 5.63
C GLN A 165 -15.99 12.52 4.96
N THR A 166 -14.77 12.16 4.62
CA THR A 166 -13.82 12.99 3.88
C THR A 166 -13.35 12.24 2.66
N ASN A 167 -13.61 12.77 1.47
CA ASN A 167 -13.04 12.21 0.24
C ASN A 167 -11.61 12.67 0.09
N PHE A 168 -10.73 11.77 -0.38
CA PHE A 168 -9.35 12.06 -0.66
C PHE A 168 -8.93 11.48 -2.01
N THR A 169 -7.96 12.11 -2.65
CA THR A 169 -7.29 11.59 -3.84
C THR A 169 -5.82 11.96 -3.75
N PHE A 170 -4.99 10.99 -3.46
CA PHE A 170 -3.55 11.13 -3.50
C PHE A 170 -3.06 10.93 -4.91
N THR A 171 -2.35 11.91 -5.43
CA THR A 171 -1.70 11.83 -6.73
C THR A 171 -0.20 11.66 -6.53
N GLY A 172 0.39 10.68 -7.20
CA GLY A 172 1.83 10.44 -7.19
C GLY A 172 2.57 11.35 -8.16
N HIS A 173 3.81 11.66 -7.82
CA HIS A 173 4.64 12.56 -8.61
C HIS A 173 6.00 11.93 -8.89
N ALA A 174 6.51 12.11 -10.12
CA ALA A 174 7.86 11.74 -10.50
C ALA A 174 8.89 12.67 -9.84
N SER A 175 10.13 12.24 -9.79
CA SER A 175 11.24 13.08 -9.36
C SER A 175 11.90 13.78 -10.55
N MET A 176 12.35 15.01 -10.35
CA MET A 176 13.20 15.66 -11.36
C MET A 176 14.57 14.96 -11.53
N SER A 177 15.02 14.24 -10.50
CA SER A 177 16.26 13.46 -10.57
C SER A 177 16.08 12.12 -11.31
N ASP A 178 14.84 11.65 -11.42
CA ASP A 178 14.47 10.43 -12.13
C ASP A 178 13.07 10.62 -12.74
N PRO A 179 12.98 11.28 -13.88
CA PRO A 179 11.70 11.64 -14.51
C PRO A 179 11.00 10.43 -15.16
N GLU A 180 11.72 9.34 -15.41
CA GLU A 180 11.19 8.11 -16.01
C GLU A 180 10.64 7.14 -14.96
N ASP A 181 10.91 7.37 -13.66
CA ASP A 181 10.38 6.56 -12.58
C ASP A 181 8.87 6.83 -12.42
N VAL A 182 8.07 5.84 -12.80
CA VAL A 182 6.61 5.90 -12.66
C VAL A 182 6.26 5.95 -11.17
N PRO A 183 5.42 6.90 -10.71
CA PRO A 183 5.18 7.09 -9.28
C PRO A 183 4.24 6.04 -8.66
N MET A 184 4.01 4.90 -9.30
CA MET A 184 3.19 3.82 -8.78
C MET A 184 3.81 2.46 -9.08
N GLU A 185 3.84 1.61 -8.05
CA GLU A 185 4.32 0.23 -8.12
C GLU A 185 3.23 -0.72 -7.63
N PHE A 186 3.13 -1.88 -8.26
CA PHE A 186 2.15 -2.90 -7.94
C PHE A 186 2.84 -4.19 -7.52
N TYR A 187 2.36 -4.79 -6.45
CA TYR A 187 2.90 -6.03 -5.89
C TYR A 187 1.79 -7.04 -5.65
N ILE A 188 2.04 -8.28 -6.00
CA ILE A 188 1.26 -9.43 -5.52
C ILE A 188 2.24 -10.22 -4.66
N LEU A 189 2.02 -10.20 -3.36
CA LEU A 189 2.92 -10.75 -2.36
C LEU A 189 2.26 -11.98 -1.75
N GLU A 190 3.07 -12.99 -1.47
CA GLU A 190 2.63 -14.10 -0.62
C GLU A 190 2.75 -13.66 0.83
N LYS A 191 1.67 -13.84 1.59
CA LYS A 191 1.68 -13.58 3.02
C LYS A 191 2.63 -14.58 3.66
N VAL A 192 3.82 -14.13 4.02
CA VAL A 192 4.73 -14.90 4.85
C VAL A 192 4.19 -14.83 6.28
N GLY A 193 3.32 -15.73 6.60
CA GLY A 193 2.74 -15.85 7.93
C GLY A 193 2.35 -17.29 8.13
N ASP A 194 3.06 -17.93 9.03
CA ASP A 194 2.78 -19.29 9.37
C ASP A 194 1.38 -19.39 9.96
N ASP A 195 0.55 -20.23 9.37
CA ASP A 195 -0.68 -20.69 10.02
C ASP A 195 -0.27 -21.39 11.32
N PRO A 196 -0.66 -20.87 12.49
CA PRO A 196 -0.31 -21.49 13.76
C PRO A 196 -0.80 -22.95 13.89
N THR A 197 -1.61 -23.42 12.93
CA THR A 197 -2.05 -24.83 12.85
C THR A 197 -1.10 -25.73 12.09
N GLU A 198 -0.17 -25.18 11.28
CA GLU A 198 0.76 -25.95 10.46
C GLU A 198 2.14 -26.17 11.11
N TYR A 199 2.49 -25.37 12.12
CA TYR A 199 3.80 -25.40 12.73
C TYR A 199 3.72 -25.36 14.26
N GLU A 200 4.63 -26.08 14.92
CA GLU A 200 4.85 -25.96 16.35
C GLU A 200 5.98 -24.98 16.63
N TYR A 201 5.77 -24.06 17.56
CA TYR A 201 6.75 -23.07 17.98
C TYR A 201 7.23 -23.34 19.39
N THR A 202 8.49 -23.67 19.53
CA THR A 202 9.11 -23.95 20.82
C THR A 202 9.98 -22.77 21.24
N ALA A 203 9.75 -22.25 22.45
CA ALA A 203 10.57 -21.17 22.98
C ALA A 203 12.03 -21.62 23.12
N VAL A 204 12.95 -20.82 22.59
CA VAL A 204 14.40 -21.01 22.71
C VAL A 204 14.96 -20.03 23.74
N SER A 205 16.04 -20.42 24.39
CA SER A 205 16.74 -19.58 25.36
C SER A 205 18.11 -19.20 24.78
N PRO A 206 18.17 -18.18 23.91
CA PRO A 206 19.39 -17.80 23.22
C PRO A 206 20.43 -17.23 24.19
N VAL A 207 21.69 -17.43 23.87
CA VAL A 207 22.83 -16.88 24.60
C VAL A 207 23.32 -15.62 23.88
N GLY A 208 23.64 -14.56 24.58
CA GLY A 208 23.82 -13.18 24.09
C GLY A 208 24.83 -12.91 22.96
N THR A 209 25.44 -13.94 22.35
CA THR A 209 26.34 -13.83 21.18
C THR A 209 25.71 -14.38 19.89
N GLU A 210 24.50 -14.91 19.96
CA GLU A 210 23.80 -15.49 18.82
C GLU A 210 23.15 -14.41 17.97
N ASN A 211 23.04 -14.66 16.67
CA ASN A 211 22.37 -13.77 15.73
C ASN A 211 21.00 -14.37 15.36
N PRO A 212 19.90 -13.90 15.96
CA PRO A 212 18.57 -14.47 15.72
C PRO A 212 18.16 -14.48 14.25
N LYS A 213 18.61 -13.47 13.46
CA LYS A 213 18.31 -13.36 12.04
C LYS A 213 18.98 -14.46 11.21
N GLU A 214 20.20 -14.84 11.54
CA GLU A 214 20.92 -15.94 10.88
C GLU A 214 20.40 -17.31 11.33
N GLU A 215 20.03 -17.44 12.60
CA GLU A 215 19.47 -18.67 13.17
C GLU A 215 18.02 -18.92 12.72
N GLY A 216 17.30 -17.91 12.19
CA GLY A 216 15.96 -18.06 11.68
C GLY A 216 14.90 -18.21 12.79
N TRP A 217 15.05 -17.52 13.91
CA TRP A 217 14.09 -17.56 15.01
C TRP A 217 12.91 -16.60 14.79
N TYR A 218 11.84 -16.89 15.52
CA TYR A 218 10.58 -16.16 15.48
C TYR A 218 10.34 -15.42 16.80
N VAL A 219 9.60 -14.33 16.73
CA VAL A 219 9.08 -13.60 17.88
C VAL A 219 7.56 -13.57 17.82
N LEU A 220 6.90 -13.66 19.00
CA LEU A 220 5.45 -13.56 19.09
C LEU A 220 5.02 -12.09 19.04
N ASN A 221 4.19 -11.74 18.07
CA ASN A 221 3.58 -10.41 17.94
C ASN A 221 2.05 -10.58 17.90
N GLY A 222 1.37 -10.18 18.99
CA GLY A 222 -0.02 -10.52 19.18
C GLY A 222 -0.22 -12.05 19.24
N ASP A 223 -1.01 -12.59 18.33
CA ASP A 223 -1.32 -14.03 18.24
C ASP A 223 -0.50 -14.76 17.14
N ARG A 224 0.53 -14.11 16.57
CA ARG A 224 1.29 -14.67 15.45
C ARG A 224 2.78 -14.73 15.73
N TYR A 225 3.43 -15.77 15.23
CA TYR A 225 4.88 -15.92 15.23
C TYR A 225 5.47 -15.33 13.96
N ILE A 226 6.47 -14.47 14.12
CA ILE A 226 7.06 -13.70 13.02
C ILE A 226 8.57 -13.93 13.03
N LEU A 227 9.15 -14.20 11.85
CA LEU A 227 10.59 -14.32 11.70
C LEU A 227 11.26 -13.01 12.14
N THR A 228 12.15 -13.10 13.12
CA THR A 228 12.79 -11.90 13.67
C THR A 228 13.76 -11.26 12.69
N GLN A 229 13.85 -9.94 12.73
CA GLN A 229 14.85 -9.13 12.03
C GLN A 229 16.01 -8.69 12.98
N ASP A 230 15.98 -9.15 14.22
CA ASP A 230 17.01 -8.80 15.19
C ASP A 230 18.37 -9.33 14.74
N VAL A 231 19.39 -8.48 14.75
CA VAL A 231 20.78 -8.85 14.43
C VAL A 231 21.58 -9.31 15.65
N ALA A 232 21.03 -9.15 16.85
CA ALA A 232 21.58 -9.63 18.11
C ALA A 232 20.44 -9.97 19.07
N VAL A 233 20.70 -10.89 20.01
CA VAL A 233 19.72 -11.28 21.03
C VAL A 233 19.33 -10.08 21.89
N ASP A 234 18.02 -9.79 21.96
CA ASP A 234 17.43 -8.85 22.89
C ASP A 234 16.87 -9.62 24.09
N SER A 235 17.43 -9.40 25.28
CA SER A 235 17.03 -10.08 26.50
C SER A 235 15.59 -9.78 26.94
N ASN A 236 14.93 -8.78 26.36
CA ASN A 236 13.53 -8.45 26.64
C ASN A 236 12.54 -9.19 25.73
N LYS A 237 13.04 -9.94 24.74
CA LYS A 237 12.22 -10.71 23.81
C LYS A 237 12.32 -12.21 24.08
N THR A 238 11.23 -12.91 23.79
CA THR A 238 11.23 -14.37 23.74
C THR A 238 11.33 -14.79 22.28
N TYR A 239 12.29 -15.65 21.98
CA TYR A 239 12.49 -16.19 20.64
C TYR A 239 11.93 -17.61 20.57
N TYR A 240 11.49 -18.01 19.39
CA TYR A 240 10.89 -19.30 19.13
C TYR A 240 11.55 -19.96 17.91
N GLU A 241 11.78 -21.24 17.99
CA GLU A 241 12.17 -22.08 16.88
C GLU A 241 10.92 -22.77 16.30
N ARG A 242 10.84 -22.84 14.99
CA ARG A 242 9.74 -23.44 14.26
C ARG A 242 10.05 -24.90 13.92
N THR A 243 9.13 -25.78 14.19
CA THR A 243 9.13 -27.19 13.76
C THR A 243 7.86 -27.48 12.98
N GLU A 244 7.94 -28.32 11.95
CA GLU A 244 6.73 -28.79 11.27
C GLU A 244 5.88 -29.56 12.27
N ALA A 245 4.59 -29.21 12.35
CA ALA A 245 3.64 -29.97 13.18
C ALA A 245 3.54 -31.39 12.61
N ASN A 246 3.81 -32.38 13.45
CA ASN A 246 3.65 -33.77 13.05
C ASN A 246 2.17 -34.01 12.69
N ALA A 247 1.90 -34.30 11.42
CA ALA A 247 0.60 -34.64 10.87
C ALA A 247 0.08 -35.99 11.42
#